data_a96fb8a784b447bc785d75cead8a9df1
#
_entry.id   a96fb8a784b447bc785d75cead8a9df1
#
_cell.length_a   1.000
_cell.length_b   1.000
_cell.length_c   1.000
_cell.angle_alpha   90.00
_cell.angle_beta   90.00
_cell.angle_gamma   90.00
#
_symmetry.space_group_name_H-M   'P 1'
#
loop_
_entity.id
_entity.type
_entity.pdbx_description
1 polymer ?
#
loop_
_entity_poly.entity_id
_entity_poly.type
_entity_poly.pdbx_seq_one_letter_code
_entity_poly.pdbx_strand_id
1 'polypeptide(L)'
;ADGLLVVTPYYNKPTQSGLLAHYNELIKHASKPIIIYDIPGRSVIQMTDETMAKLAQDQFIVGVKDATADLTRPTRLQNIIGDNFIQLSGEDGTALAYLAAGGHGCISVTANIAPNLLSRMHNAWKQGDINTAQEINKKLIPLHDALFCETSPGPLKYAASLLGICSSDARLPIVEIG
;
A
#
# COMPACT_ATOMS: atom_id res chain seq x y z
N ALA A 1 2.15 19.09 0.67
CA ALA A 1 2.49 17.67 0.70
C ALA A 1 3.99 17.51 0.36
N ASP A 2 4.63 16.50 0.93
CA ASP A 2 6.06 16.24 0.77
C ASP A 2 6.33 15.20 -0.32
N GLY A 3 5.32 14.44 -0.72
CA GLY A 3 5.34 13.45 -1.77
C GLY A 3 3.96 13.22 -2.38
N LEU A 4 3.93 12.49 -3.48
CA LEU A 4 2.72 12.14 -4.22
C LEU A 4 2.53 10.62 -4.21
N LEU A 5 1.33 10.15 -3.92
CA LEU A 5 0.91 8.76 -4.11
C LEU A 5 0.03 8.71 -5.35
N VAL A 6 0.51 8.06 -6.42
CA VAL A 6 -0.15 8.07 -7.72
C VAL A 6 -0.54 6.64 -8.11
N VAL A 7 -1.86 6.40 -8.18
CA VAL A 7 -2.40 5.10 -8.59
C VAL A 7 -2.23 4.90 -10.10
N THR A 8 -2.01 3.65 -10.53
CA THR A 8 -2.03 3.30 -11.96
C THR A 8 -3.39 3.63 -12.58
N PRO A 9 -3.45 4.14 -13.85
CA PRO A 9 -4.70 4.32 -14.55
C PRO A 9 -5.51 3.02 -14.59
N TYR A 10 -6.83 3.08 -14.40
CA TYR A 10 -7.65 1.89 -14.17
C TYR A 10 -8.67 1.61 -15.28
N TYR A 11 -9.54 2.56 -15.61
CA TYR A 11 -10.71 2.32 -16.48
C TYR A 11 -10.33 1.83 -17.88
N ASN A 12 -9.36 2.49 -18.52
CA ASN A 12 -8.93 2.23 -19.91
C ASN A 12 -7.84 1.15 -20.03
N LYS A 13 -7.43 0.55 -18.91
CA LYS A 13 -6.51 -0.61 -18.85
C LYS A 13 -5.29 -0.47 -19.76
N PRO A 14 -4.42 0.53 -19.53
CA PRO A 14 -3.28 0.78 -20.41
C PRO A 14 -2.31 -0.40 -20.46
N THR A 15 -1.60 -0.51 -21.58
CA THR A 15 -0.46 -1.43 -21.72
C THR A 15 0.74 -0.97 -20.87
N GLN A 16 1.78 -1.79 -20.73
CA GLN A 16 3.01 -1.42 -20.03
C GLN A 16 3.68 -0.18 -20.65
N SER A 17 3.65 -0.08 -22.00
CA SER A 17 4.13 1.13 -22.70
C SER A 17 3.27 2.35 -22.41
N GLY A 18 1.96 2.18 -22.26
CA GLY A 18 1.04 3.23 -21.84
C GLY A 18 1.30 3.72 -20.41
N LEU A 19 1.59 2.79 -19.48
CA LEU A 19 2.00 3.13 -18.11
C LEU A 19 3.31 3.93 -18.08
N LEU A 20 4.33 3.50 -18.85
CA LEU A 20 5.57 4.25 -18.99
C LEU A 20 5.34 5.68 -19.51
N ALA A 21 4.55 5.83 -20.57
CA ALA A 21 4.23 7.15 -21.13
C ALA A 21 3.49 8.03 -20.12
N HIS A 22 2.52 7.46 -19.40
CA HIS A 22 1.74 8.16 -18.38
C HIS A 22 2.62 8.70 -17.24
N TYR A 23 3.44 7.85 -16.63
CA TYR A 23 4.32 8.28 -15.53
C TYR A 23 5.43 9.21 -16.01
N ASN A 24 5.99 9.00 -17.22
CA ASN A 24 6.96 9.91 -17.80
C ASN A 24 6.36 11.32 -18.03
N GLU A 25 5.09 11.41 -18.38
CA GLU A 25 4.42 12.72 -18.48
C GLU A 25 4.21 13.37 -17.11
N LEU A 26 3.81 12.59 -16.08
CA LEU A 26 3.68 13.09 -14.71
C LEU A 26 5.03 13.61 -14.17
N ILE A 27 6.11 12.88 -14.42
CA ILE A 27 7.47 13.25 -13.99
C ILE A 27 7.87 14.64 -14.52
N LYS A 28 7.54 14.98 -15.76
CA LYS A 28 7.87 16.31 -16.36
C LYS A 28 7.29 17.48 -15.55
N HIS A 29 6.19 17.25 -14.84
CA HIS A 29 5.48 18.26 -14.07
C HIS A 29 5.64 18.07 -12.56
N ALA A 30 6.34 17.01 -12.13
CA ALA A 30 6.53 16.69 -10.72
C ALA A 30 7.50 17.67 -10.06
N SER A 31 7.12 18.18 -8.91
CA SER A 31 7.99 18.97 -8.02
C SER A 31 8.25 18.25 -6.69
N LYS A 32 7.72 17.04 -6.53
CA LYS A 32 7.80 16.21 -5.34
C LYS A 32 8.00 14.75 -5.73
N PRO A 33 8.63 13.94 -4.86
CA PRO A 33 8.80 12.52 -5.11
C PRO A 33 7.44 11.81 -5.27
N ILE A 34 7.43 10.79 -6.12
CA ILE A 34 6.25 10.00 -6.46
C ILE A 34 6.45 8.56 -5.93
N ILE A 35 5.46 8.07 -5.20
CA ILE A 35 5.27 6.66 -4.89
C ILE A 35 4.18 6.13 -5.83
N ILE A 36 4.51 5.17 -6.66
CA ILE A 36 3.56 4.50 -7.55
C ILE A 36 2.63 3.63 -6.69
N TYR A 37 1.32 3.68 -6.94
CA TYR A 37 0.37 2.80 -6.28
C TYR A 37 -0.11 1.73 -7.26
N ASP A 38 0.34 0.49 -7.06
CA ASP A 38 -0.02 -0.66 -7.88
C ASP A 38 -1.03 -1.54 -7.13
N ILE A 39 -2.28 -1.51 -7.58
CA ILE A 39 -3.41 -2.19 -6.94
C ILE A 39 -4.29 -2.89 -7.98
N PRO A 40 -3.86 -4.04 -8.54
CA PRO A 40 -4.59 -4.73 -9.60
C PRO A 40 -6.00 -5.18 -9.20
N GLY A 41 -6.27 -5.41 -7.92
CA GLY A 41 -7.61 -5.70 -7.42
C GLY A 41 -8.63 -4.57 -7.66
N ARG A 42 -8.17 -3.32 -7.87
CA ARG A 42 -9.02 -2.16 -8.20
C ARG A 42 -8.74 -1.61 -9.60
N SER A 43 -7.48 -1.59 -10.02
CA SER A 43 -7.08 -1.05 -11.33
C SER A 43 -7.22 -2.06 -12.48
N VAL A 44 -7.40 -3.34 -12.19
CA VAL A 44 -7.46 -4.46 -13.14
C VAL A 44 -6.13 -4.74 -13.85
N ILE A 45 -5.27 -3.74 -13.96
CA ILE A 45 -3.92 -3.87 -14.52
C ILE A 45 -2.88 -3.91 -13.41
N GLN A 46 -1.78 -4.60 -13.68
CA GLN A 46 -0.60 -4.65 -12.82
C GLN A 46 0.61 -4.10 -13.59
N MET A 47 1.41 -3.30 -12.94
CA MET A 47 2.70 -2.87 -13.49
C MET A 47 3.72 -4.02 -13.35
N THR A 48 4.39 -4.38 -14.45
CA THR A 48 5.44 -5.41 -14.39
C THR A 48 6.69 -4.89 -13.68
N ASP A 49 7.50 -5.81 -13.17
CA ASP A 49 8.73 -5.46 -12.47
C ASP A 49 9.71 -4.70 -13.39
N GLU A 50 9.77 -5.06 -14.70
CA GLU A 50 10.58 -4.37 -15.70
C GLU A 50 10.09 -2.94 -15.98
N THR A 51 8.77 -2.73 -15.98
CA THR A 51 8.19 -1.40 -16.14
C THR A 51 8.49 -0.54 -14.93
N MET A 52 8.37 -1.10 -13.73
CA MET A 52 8.73 -0.44 -12.47
C MET A 52 10.21 -0.05 -12.47
N ALA A 53 11.10 -0.97 -12.85
CA ALA A 53 12.53 -0.73 -12.90
C ALA A 53 12.91 0.38 -13.89
N LYS A 54 12.23 0.47 -15.04
CA LYS A 54 12.46 1.58 -15.97
C LYS A 54 12.05 2.93 -15.40
N LEU A 55 10.90 3.00 -14.72
CA LEU A 55 10.45 4.23 -14.09
C LEU A 55 11.32 4.63 -12.90
N ALA A 56 11.81 3.67 -12.12
CA ALA A 56 12.69 3.90 -10.97
C ALA A 56 14.08 4.47 -11.35
N GLN A 57 14.43 4.57 -12.64
CA GLN A 57 15.62 5.28 -13.10
C GLN A 57 15.48 6.81 -12.97
N ASP A 58 14.28 7.32 -12.87
CA ASP A 58 14.03 8.75 -12.65
C ASP A 58 14.01 9.08 -11.16
N GLN A 59 14.68 10.18 -10.78
CA GLN A 59 14.83 10.61 -9.40
C GLN A 59 13.50 10.93 -8.68
N PHE A 60 12.43 11.22 -9.42
CA PHE A 60 11.12 11.48 -8.84
C PHE A 60 10.37 10.20 -8.47
N ILE A 61 10.68 9.05 -9.07
CA ILE A 61 10.05 7.78 -8.75
C ILE A 61 10.84 7.09 -7.61
N VAL A 62 10.41 7.31 -6.39
CA VAL A 62 11.15 6.89 -5.20
C VAL A 62 10.68 5.58 -4.59
N GLY A 63 9.53 5.04 -5.02
CA GLY A 63 9.01 3.82 -4.44
C GLY A 63 7.67 3.36 -4.99
N VAL A 64 7.19 2.27 -4.41
CA VAL A 64 5.88 1.68 -4.70
C VAL A 64 5.08 1.44 -3.43
N LYS A 65 3.78 1.72 -3.46
CA LYS A 65 2.78 1.10 -2.60
C LYS A 65 2.24 -0.11 -3.36
N ASP A 66 2.62 -1.29 -2.89
CA ASP A 66 2.33 -2.57 -3.53
C ASP A 66 1.13 -3.25 -2.88
N ALA A 67 0.03 -3.36 -3.61
CA ALA A 67 -1.18 -4.09 -3.24
C ALA A 67 -1.48 -5.23 -4.23
N THR A 68 -0.43 -5.89 -4.71
CA THR A 68 -0.54 -7.05 -5.63
C THR A 68 -0.75 -8.37 -4.90
N ALA A 69 -0.50 -8.40 -3.58
CA ALA A 69 -0.43 -9.60 -2.75
C ALA A 69 0.69 -10.59 -3.14
N ASP A 70 1.62 -10.20 -4.01
CA ASP A 70 2.79 -11.02 -4.38
C ASP A 70 3.94 -10.77 -3.40
N LEU A 71 4.07 -11.65 -2.41
CA LEU A 71 5.09 -11.55 -1.37
C LEU A 71 6.53 -11.84 -1.86
N THR A 72 6.70 -12.31 -3.08
CA THR A 72 8.04 -12.47 -3.67
C THR A 72 8.52 -11.22 -4.39
N ARG A 73 7.60 -10.32 -4.72
CA ARG A 73 7.87 -9.09 -5.47
C ARG A 73 8.87 -8.15 -4.79
N PRO A 74 8.83 -7.93 -3.47
CA PRO A 74 9.82 -7.07 -2.82
C PRO A 74 11.26 -7.50 -3.09
N THR A 75 11.55 -8.79 -2.97
CA THR A 75 12.89 -9.34 -3.26
C THR A 75 13.27 -9.20 -4.73
N ARG A 76 12.31 -9.42 -5.66
CA ARG A 76 12.59 -9.24 -7.10
C ARG A 76 12.88 -7.78 -7.44
N LEU A 77 12.07 -6.84 -6.93
CA LEU A 77 12.31 -5.42 -7.16
C LEU A 77 13.62 -4.95 -6.55
N GLN A 78 13.97 -5.43 -5.35
CA GLN A 78 15.28 -5.14 -4.74
C GLN A 78 16.44 -5.59 -5.62
N ASN A 79 16.35 -6.79 -6.22
CA ASN A 79 17.39 -7.33 -7.10
C ASN A 79 17.58 -6.52 -8.39
N ILE A 80 16.50 -5.91 -8.94
CA ILE A 80 16.57 -5.21 -10.24
C ILE A 80 16.66 -3.69 -10.13
N ILE A 81 16.23 -3.11 -9.00
CA ILE A 81 16.24 -1.65 -8.78
C ILE A 81 17.28 -1.26 -7.73
N GLY A 82 17.46 -2.10 -6.70
CA GLY A 82 18.36 -1.84 -5.57
C GLY A 82 17.66 -1.46 -4.29
N ASP A 83 18.44 -1.32 -3.21
CA ASP A 83 17.96 -1.17 -1.83
C ASP A 83 17.32 0.20 -1.52
N ASN A 84 17.61 1.20 -2.33
CA ASN A 84 17.13 2.57 -2.09
C ASN A 84 15.68 2.79 -2.59
N PHE A 85 15.10 1.85 -3.33
CA PHE A 85 13.73 1.94 -3.81
C PHE A 85 12.75 1.58 -2.70
N ILE A 86 11.92 2.53 -2.28
CA ILE A 86 11.00 2.36 -1.17
C ILE A 86 9.86 1.41 -1.55
N GLN A 87 9.70 0.34 -0.80
CA GLN A 87 8.66 -0.66 -1.02
C GLN A 87 7.71 -0.70 0.18
N LEU A 88 6.47 -0.25 0.00
CA LEU A 88 5.44 -0.20 1.03
C LEU A 88 4.31 -1.16 0.69
N SER A 89 3.93 -2.02 1.65
CA SER A 89 2.75 -2.85 1.49
C SER A 89 1.48 -1.98 1.41
N GLY A 90 0.58 -2.33 0.51
CA GLY A 90 -0.78 -1.80 0.46
C GLY A 90 -1.81 -2.70 1.15
N GLU A 91 -1.36 -3.81 1.75
CA GLU A 91 -2.18 -4.86 2.35
C GLU A 91 -1.83 -5.06 3.82
N ASP A 92 -2.77 -4.78 4.72
CA ASP A 92 -2.55 -4.92 6.17
C ASP A 92 -2.28 -6.36 6.58
N GLY A 93 -3.08 -7.32 6.08
CA GLY A 93 -2.99 -8.73 6.46
C GLY A 93 -1.67 -9.40 6.10
N THR A 94 -0.98 -8.92 5.07
CA THR A 94 0.31 -9.46 4.62
C THR A 94 1.50 -8.56 4.98
N ALA A 95 1.28 -7.44 5.68
CA ALA A 95 2.31 -6.44 5.92
C ALA A 95 3.55 -7.00 6.62
N LEU A 96 3.39 -7.86 7.64
CA LEU A 96 4.51 -8.47 8.34
C LEU A 96 5.33 -9.41 7.42
N ALA A 97 4.65 -10.21 6.60
CA ALA A 97 5.31 -11.07 5.62
C ALA A 97 6.01 -10.26 4.52
N TYR A 98 5.42 -9.12 4.13
CA TYR A 98 6.02 -8.18 3.18
C TYR A 98 7.32 -7.55 3.73
N LEU A 99 7.35 -7.21 5.04
CA LEU A 99 8.59 -6.79 5.71
C LEU A 99 9.65 -7.89 5.70
N ALA A 100 9.25 -9.14 5.94
CA ALA A 100 10.17 -10.29 5.91
C ALA A 100 10.75 -10.53 4.51
N ALA A 101 10.04 -10.17 3.45
CA ALA A 101 10.49 -10.25 2.06
C ALA A 101 11.38 -9.06 1.60
N GLY A 102 11.68 -8.12 2.49
CA GLY A 102 12.52 -6.95 2.18
C GLY A 102 11.75 -5.63 2.01
N GLY A 103 10.45 -5.61 2.31
CA GLY A 103 9.65 -4.37 2.32
C GLY A 103 10.04 -3.43 3.45
N HIS A 104 9.69 -2.15 3.31
CA HIS A 104 10.10 -1.08 4.24
C HIS A 104 8.99 -0.67 5.21
N GLY A 105 7.74 -0.97 4.90
CA GLY A 105 6.60 -0.55 5.72
C GLY A 105 5.25 -0.86 5.09
N CYS A 106 4.21 -0.18 5.58
CA CYS A 106 2.84 -0.34 5.10
C CYS A 106 2.11 1.01 5.06
N ILE A 107 1.33 1.25 4.03
CA ILE A 107 0.29 2.29 4.01
C ILE A 107 -1.02 1.60 4.34
N SER A 108 -1.39 1.61 5.60
CA SER A 108 -2.36 0.76 6.26
C SER A 108 -3.75 1.40 6.33
N VAL A 109 -4.80 0.61 6.16
CA VAL A 109 -6.19 0.96 6.49
C VAL A 109 -6.40 0.86 8.00
N THR A 110 -5.94 -0.21 8.62
CA THR A 110 -6.08 -0.48 10.05
C THR A 110 -5.41 0.57 10.94
N ALA A 111 -4.36 1.23 10.45
CA ALA A 111 -3.69 2.32 11.17
C ALA A 111 -4.61 3.50 11.52
N ASN A 112 -5.73 3.67 10.81
CA ASN A 112 -6.69 4.73 11.14
C ASN A 112 -7.42 4.50 12.47
N ILE A 113 -7.53 3.26 12.94
CA ILE A 113 -8.25 2.92 14.18
C ILE A 113 -7.39 2.20 15.22
N ALA A 114 -6.29 1.57 14.81
CA ALA A 114 -5.36 0.87 15.70
C ALA A 114 -3.89 1.27 15.47
N PRO A 115 -3.54 2.58 15.38
CA PRO A 115 -2.20 3.04 15.02
C PRO A 115 -1.13 2.57 16.01
N ASN A 116 -1.45 2.50 17.30
CA ASN A 116 -0.51 2.06 18.32
C ASN A 116 -0.06 0.61 18.12
N LEU A 117 -1.01 -0.31 17.86
CA LEU A 117 -0.69 -1.73 17.65
C LEU A 117 0.15 -1.90 16.39
N LEU A 118 -0.19 -1.24 15.28
CA LEU A 118 0.60 -1.31 14.07
C LEU A 118 2.00 -0.74 14.25
N SER A 119 2.11 0.42 14.87
CA SER A 119 3.41 1.03 15.16
C SER A 119 4.28 0.10 16.02
N ARG A 120 3.71 -0.52 17.06
CA ARG A 120 4.41 -1.49 17.90
C ARG A 120 4.86 -2.72 17.11
N MET A 121 4.02 -3.26 16.22
CA MET A 121 4.38 -4.38 15.36
C MET A 121 5.58 -4.06 14.47
N HIS A 122 5.54 -2.92 13.77
CA HIS A 122 6.63 -2.48 12.91
C HIS A 122 7.92 -2.19 13.70
N ASN A 123 7.81 -1.59 14.89
CA ASN A 123 8.96 -1.32 15.75
C ASN A 123 9.59 -2.62 16.29
N ALA A 124 8.79 -3.58 16.73
CA ALA A 124 9.26 -4.89 17.16
C ALA A 124 10.01 -5.61 16.04
N TRP A 125 9.44 -5.61 14.83
CA TRP A 125 10.10 -6.15 13.64
C TRP A 125 11.45 -5.47 13.40
N LYS A 126 11.49 -4.14 13.38
CA LYS A 126 12.71 -3.35 13.15
C LYS A 126 13.79 -3.60 14.20
N GLN A 127 13.40 -3.93 15.43
CA GLN A 127 14.31 -4.25 16.53
C GLN A 127 14.73 -5.73 16.55
N GLY A 128 14.22 -6.57 15.65
CA GLY A 128 14.50 -8.00 15.60
C GLY A 128 13.68 -8.81 16.61
N ASP A 129 12.71 -8.22 17.31
CA ASP A 129 11.77 -8.92 18.19
C ASP A 129 10.63 -9.54 17.37
N ILE A 130 10.97 -10.62 16.69
CA ILE A 130 10.06 -11.32 15.78
C ILE A 130 8.85 -11.89 16.52
N ASN A 131 9.05 -12.39 17.74
CA ASN A 131 7.96 -12.98 18.54
C ASN A 131 6.88 -11.94 18.85
N THR A 132 7.27 -10.78 19.37
CA THR A 132 6.33 -9.68 19.65
C THR A 132 5.64 -9.20 18.37
N ALA A 133 6.38 -9.07 17.26
CA ALA A 133 5.78 -8.68 15.98
C ALA A 133 4.71 -9.67 15.51
N GLN A 134 4.98 -10.97 15.60
CA GLN A 134 4.04 -12.04 15.24
C GLN A 134 2.82 -12.10 16.17
N GLU A 135 3.01 -11.94 17.46
CA GLU A 135 1.89 -11.90 18.43
C GLU A 135 0.95 -10.72 18.17
N ILE A 136 1.50 -9.54 17.87
CA ILE A 136 0.69 -8.37 17.55
C ILE A 136 -0.03 -8.60 16.21
N ASN A 137 0.67 -9.08 15.19
CA ASN A 137 0.08 -9.41 13.89
C ASN A 137 -1.10 -10.37 14.04
N LYS A 138 -0.93 -11.46 14.80
CA LYS A 138 -2.00 -12.42 15.09
C LYS A 138 -3.25 -11.77 15.70
N LYS A 139 -3.06 -10.78 16.59
CA LYS A 139 -4.18 -10.03 17.19
C LYS A 139 -4.87 -9.10 16.18
N LEU A 140 -4.12 -8.61 15.19
CA LEU A 140 -4.63 -7.66 14.19
C LEU A 140 -5.38 -8.34 13.04
N ILE A 141 -5.10 -9.61 12.71
CA ILE A 141 -5.72 -10.31 11.58
C ILE A 141 -7.26 -10.24 11.59
N PRO A 142 -7.96 -10.54 12.69
CA PRO A 142 -9.42 -10.43 12.69
C PRO A 142 -9.94 -9.01 12.42
N LEU A 143 -9.17 -8.01 12.83
CA LEU A 143 -9.51 -6.61 12.55
C LEU A 143 -9.26 -6.26 11.08
N HIS A 144 -8.15 -6.73 10.51
CA HIS A 144 -7.89 -6.56 9.06
C HIS A 144 -9.03 -7.14 8.23
N ASP A 145 -9.47 -8.35 8.54
CA ASP A 145 -10.57 -9.03 7.84
C ASP A 145 -11.87 -8.25 7.99
N ALA A 146 -12.20 -7.79 9.19
CA ALA A 146 -13.42 -7.02 9.46
C ALA A 146 -13.46 -5.68 8.70
N LEU A 147 -12.33 -5.02 8.51
CA LEU A 147 -12.25 -3.75 7.78
C LEU A 147 -12.43 -3.88 6.26
N PHE A 148 -12.45 -5.10 5.75
CA PHE A 148 -12.66 -5.43 4.35
C PHE A 148 -13.83 -6.40 4.13
N CYS A 149 -14.72 -6.59 5.12
CA CYS A 149 -15.93 -7.41 4.99
C CYS A 149 -16.87 -6.88 3.90
N GLU A 150 -16.82 -5.58 3.65
CA GLU A 150 -17.47 -4.88 2.54
C GLU A 150 -16.49 -3.90 1.87
N THR A 151 -16.98 -3.17 0.87
CA THR A 151 -16.14 -2.21 0.13
C THR A 151 -15.58 -1.12 1.05
N SER A 152 -14.25 -1.07 1.14
CA SER A 152 -13.55 0.03 1.83
C SER A 152 -13.83 1.38 1.10
N PRO A 153 -14.09 2.49 1.85
CA PRO A 153 -13.84 2.69 3.27
C PRO A 153 -15.07 2.48 4.19
N GLY A 154 -16.16 1.87 3.76
CA GLY A 154 -17.38 1.69 4.57
C GLY A 154 -17.10 1.09 5.95
N PRO A 155 -16.56 -0.15 6.05
CA PRO A 155 -16.27 -0.80 7.34
C PRO A 155 -15.30 0.01 8.22
N LEU A 156 -14.28 0.64 7.61
CA LEU A 156 -13.34 1.50 8.34
C LEU A 156 -14.04 2.71 8.96
N LYS A 157 -14.90 3.39 8.20
CA LYS A 157 -15.63 4.55 8.72
C LYS A 157 -16.61 4.17 9.82
N TYR A 158 -17.26 3.03 9.68
CA TYR A 158 -18.10 2.49 10.75
C TYR A 158 -17.29 2.21 12.02
N ALA A 159 -16.16 1.51 11.92
CA ALA A 159 -15.28 1.25 13.05
C ALA A 159 -14.77 2.55 13.70
N ALA A 160 -14.40 3.55 12.90
CA ALA A 160 -13.97 4.85 13.38
C ALA A 160 -15.11 5.61 14.09
N SER A 161 -16.36 5.46 13.64
CA SER A 161 -17.52 6.07 14.30
C SER A 161 -17.79 5.47 15.68
N LEU A 162 -17.59 4.16 15.86
CA LEU A 162 -17.69 3.50 17.16
C LEU A 162 -16.64 4.03 18.17
N LEU A 163 -15.52 4.51 17.66
CA LEU A 163 -14.46 5.15 18.47
C LEU A 163 -14.67 6.66 18.64
N GLY A 164 -15.73 7.24 18.07
CA GLY A 164 -16.02 8.67 18.15
C GLY A 164 -15.06 9.55 17.31
N ILE A 165 -14.33 8.96 16.35
CA ILE A 165 -13.34 9.68 15.52
C ILE A 165 -14.03 10.49 14.41
N CYS A 166 -15.05 9.91 13.77
CA CYS A 166 -15.84 10.56 12.70
C CYS A 166 -17.22 9.93 12.57
N SER A 167 -18.10 10.48 11.70
CA SER A 167 -19.35 9.82 11.32
C SER A 167 -19.08 8.62 10.41
N SER A 168 -20.01 7.67 10.36
CA SER A 168 -19.95 6.51 9.44
C SER A 168 -20.24 6.88 7.99
N ASP A 169 -20.78 8.07 7.73
CA ASP A 169 -21.21 8.50 6.39
C ASP A 169 -20.06 8.44 5.38
N ALA A 170 -20.34 7.91 4.20
CA ALA A 170 -19.45 7.91 3.07
C ALA A 170 -20.11 8.57 1.86
N ARG A 171 -19.31 9.06 0.91
CA ARG A 171 -19.84 9.57 -0.35
C ARG A 171 -20.23 8.42 -1.27
N LEU A 172 -21.33 8.58 -2.01
CA LEU A 172 -21.71 7.62 -3.04
C LEU A 172 -20.54 7.37 -4.03
N PRO A 173 -20.38 6.16 -4.53
CA PRO A 173 -21.30 5.00 -4.44
C PRO A 173 -21.16 4.14 -3.17
N ILE A 174 -20.34 4.55 -2.19
CA ILE A 174 -20.21 3.82 -0.93
C ILE A 174 -21.44 4.16 -0.06
N VAL A 175 -22.09 3.11 0.44
CA VAL A 175 -23.25 3.20 1.34
C VAL A 175 -22.87 2.75 2.75
N GLU A 176 -23.77 2.91 3.71
CA GLU A 176 -23.60 2.35 5.05
C GLU A 176 -23.47 0.82 4.97
N ILE A 177 -22.63 0.26 5.84
CA ILE A 177 -22.46 -1.19 5.91
C ILE A 177 -23.72 -1.87 6.47
N GLY A 178 -24.05 -3.05 5.92
CA GLY A 178 -25.23 -3.83 6.31
C GLY A 178 -25.02 -4.71 7.56
#